data_7549033a7f8a664e3434945e5ceb5074
#
_entry.id   7549033a7f8a664e3434945e5ceb5074
#
_cell.length_a   1.000
_cell.length_b   1.000
_cell.length_c   1.000
_cell.angle_alpha   90.00
_cell.angle_beta   90.00
_cell.angle_gamma   90.00
#
_symmetry.space_group_name_H-M   'P 1'
#
loop_
_entity.id
_entity.type
_entity.pdbx_description
1 polymer ?
#
loop_
_entity_poly.entity_id
_entity_poly.type
_entity_poly.pdbx_seq_one_letter_code
_entity_poly.pdbx_strand_id
1 'polypeptide(L)'
;MKGKRHISGKFGAFPLDEDKIDDATLALLRLGLHAESRAWKGFDWDSMARLHEKGLISDPVGKARSVWFTDEGLEKSEQLLHQLFGKLSDRT
;
A
#
# COMPACT_ATOMS: atom_id res chain seq x y z
N MET A 1 -1.00 -2.14 -20.86
CA MET A 1 -1.12 -1.91 -20.38
C MET A 1 -1.84 -1.59 -19.90
N LYS A 2 -2.08 -1.72 -19.61
CA LYS A 2 -2.76 -1.36 -19.17
C LYS A 2 -2.71 -0.35 -18.80
N GLY A 3 -2.25 -0.08 -18.68
CA GLY A 3 -2.23 0.90 -18.33
C GLY A 3 -2.22 1.95 -18.89
N LYS A 4 -2.26 2.34 -19.42
CA LYS A 4 -2.14 3.33 -19.82
C LYS A 4 -2.92 4.15 -19.61
N ARG A 5 -3.46 3.99 -19.19
CA ARG A 5 -4.24 4.57 -18.98
C ARG A 5 -4.17 5.68 -18.36
N HIS A 6 -4.13 5.92 -17.89
CA HIS A 6 -4.15 6.94 -17.34
C HIS A 6 -3.15 7.58 -16.75
N ILE A 7 -2.39 7.05 -16.82
CA ILE A 7 -1.27 7.54 -16.29
C ILE A 7 -0.83 8.77 -16.94
N SER A 8 -0.95 8.82 -18.18
CA SER A 8 -0.41 9.94 -18.90
C SER A 8 -1.02 11.24 -18.45
N GLY A 9 -2.25 11.25 -18.09
CA GLY A 9 -2.86 12.50 -17.68
C GLY A 9 -2.38 13.01 -16.36
N LYS A 10 -1.91 12.10 -15.52
CA LYS A 10 -1.53 12.46 -14.20
C LYS A 10 -0.05 12.68 -14.01
N PHE A 11 0.73 11.90 -14.65
CA PHE A 11 2.16 11.88 -14.42
C PHE A 11 2.98 12.14 -15.68
N GLY A 12 2.34 12.58 -16.72
CA GLY A 12 3.03 12.78 -17.98
C GLY A 12 3.44 11.46 -18.57
N ALA A 13 4.60 11.41 -19.12
CA ALA A 13 5.07 10.23 -19.81
C ALA A 13 5.95 9.32 -18.96
N PHE A 14 6.05 9.58 -17.68
CA PHE A 14 6.91 8.77 -16.86
C PHE A 14 6.37 7.38 -16.64
N PRO A 15 7.18 6.36 -16.87
CA PRO A 15 6.79 5.03 -16.43
C PRO A 15 6.96 4.97 -14.91
N LEU A 16 6.01 4.38 -14.23
CA LEU A 16 6.05 4.27 -12.78
C LEU A 16 6.29 2.84 -12.37
N ASP A 17 7.01 2.68 -11.27
CA ASP A 17 7.27 1.37 -10.71
C ASP A 17 6.12 1.03 -9.77
N GLU A 18 5.22 0.19 -10.24
CA GLU A 18 4.03 -0.14 -9.49
C GLU A 18 4.35 -0.91 -8.22
N ASP A 19 5.39 -1.70 -8.24
CA ASP A 19 5.77 -2.44 -7.04
C ASP A 19 6.23 -1.49 -5.95
N LYS A 20 6.94 -0.45 -6.31
CA LYS A 20 7.36 0.53 -5.31
C LYS A 20 6.18 1.33 -4.79
N ILE A 21 5.25 1.64 -5.67
CA ILE A 21 4.03 2.32 -5.25
C ILE A 21 3.28 1.46 -4.25
N ASP A 22 3.17 0.17 -4.54
CA ASP A 22 2.46 -0.74 -3.65
C ASP A 22 3.17 -0.88 -2.32
N ASP A 23 4.49 -0.92 -2.33
CA ASP A 23 5.26 -0.99 -1.10
C ASP A 23 5.00 0.25 -0.24
N ALA A 24 5.02 1.42 -0.85
CA ALA A 24 4.76 2.65 -0.13
C ALA A 24 3.32 2.67 0.40
N THR A 25 2.38 2.21 -0.41
CA THR A 25 0.99 2.16 -0.01
C THR A 25 0.80 1.24 1.20
N LEU A 26 1.42 0.07 1.17
CA LEU A 26 1.29 -0.86 2.28
C LEU A 26 1.89 -0.27 3.55
N ALA A 27 3.04 0.36 3.43
CA ALA A 27 3.68 0.99 4.58
C ALA A 27 2.81 2.10 5.17
N LEU A 28 2.24 2.92 4.30
CA LEU A 28 1.42 4.04 4.76
C LEU A 28 0.08 3.58 5.33
N LEU A 29 -0.46 2.49 4.81
CA LEU A 29 -1.67 1.91 5.37
C LEU A 29 -1.45 1.54 6.82
N ARG A 30 -0.25 1.10 7.17
CA ARG A 30 0.03 0.70 8.53
C ARG A 30 -0.11 1.87 9.50
N LEU A 31 0.15 3.08 9.05
CA LEU A 31 -0.02 4.25 9.92
C LEU A 31 -1.48 4.46 10.31
N GLY A 32 -2.39 3.96 9.50
CA GLY A 32 -3.80 4.05 9.81
C GLY A 32 -4.36 2.80 10.48
N LEU A 33 -3.47 1.95 11.00
CA LEU A 33 -3.88 0.71 11.63
C LEU A 33 -4.74 0.96 12.85
N HIS A 34 -5.86 0.27 12.92
CA HIS A 34 -6.74 0.35 14.07
C HIS A 34 -7.35 -1.03 14.28
N ALA A 35 -7.89 -1.28 15.44
CA ALA A 35 -8.52 -2.55 15.72
C ALA A 35 -7.65 -3.71 15.26
N GLU A 36 -6.51 -3.85 15.83
CA GLU A 36 -5.58 -4.95 15.57
C GLU A 36 -4.97 -4.92 14.17
N SER A 37 -5.69 -5.37 13.18
CA SER A 37 -5.08 -5.50 11.86
C SER A 37 -5.88 -4.84 10.75
N ARG A 38 -6.74 -3.90 11.10
CA ARG A 38 -7.53 -3.20 10.08
C ARG A 38 -7.00 -1.80 9.83
N ALA A 39 -7.12 -1.35 8.62
CA ALA A 39 -6.74 0.01 8.24
C ALA A 39 -7.76 0.56 7.26
N TRP A 40 -7.95 1.87 7.30
CA TRP A 40 -8.89 2.51 6.38
C TRP A 40 -8.36 2.39 4.97
N LYS A 41 -9.24 2.08 4.01
CA LYS A 41 -8.84 1.98 2.63
C LYS A 41 -9.06 3.33 1.96
N GLY A 42 -8.03 4.11 1.89
CA GLY A 42 -8.12 5.44 1.33
C GLY A 42 -7.06 5.76 0.31
N PHE A 43 -6.45 4.74 -0.26
CA PHE A 43 -5.37 4.93 -1.21
C PHE A 43 -5.82 4.58 -2.63
N ASP A 44 -4.90 4.68 -3.55
CA ASP A 44 -5.15 4.38 -4.94
C ASP A 44 -5.78 2.99 -5.10
N TRP A 45 -6.87 2.95 -5.85
CA TRP A 45 -7.64 1.73 -5.98
C TRP A 45 -6.83 0.60 -6.62
N ASP A 46 -6.02 0.93 -7.62
CA ASP A 46 -5.22 -0.09 -8.30
C ASP A 46 -4.15 -0.65 -7.37
N SER A 47 -3.55 0.20 -6.54
CA SER A 47 -2.57 -0.27 -5.58
C SER A 47 -3.22 -1.19 -4.56
N MET A 48 -4.42 -0.84 -4.10
CA MET A 48 -5.12 -1.68 -3.14
C MET A 48 -5.44 -3.04 -3.75
N ALA A 49 -5.87 -3.06 -5.01
CA ALA A 49 -6.17 -4.32 -5.68
C ALA A 49 -4.93 -5.19 -5.82
N ARG A 50 -3.80 -4.59 -6.17
CA ARG A 50 -2.57 -5.35 -6.30
C ARG A 50 -2.09 -5.89 -4.95
N LEU A 51 -2.25 -5.12 -3.88
CA LEU A 51 -1.87 -5.61 -2.55
C LEU A 51 -2.72 -6.81 -2.16
N HIS A 52 -3.99 -6.79 -2.53
CA HIS A 52 -4.85 -7.94 -2.27
C HIS A 52 -4.36 -9.14 -3.08
N GLU A 53 -4.02 -8.94 -4.34
CA GLU A 53 -3.54 -10.04 -5.17
C GLU A 53 -2.24 -10.62 -4.65
N LYS A 54 -1.44 -9.81 -4.00
CA LYS A 54 -0.18 -10.27 -3.41
C LYS A 54 -0.39 -10.98 -2.08
N GLY A 55 -1.61 -11.01 -1.60
CA GLY A 55 -1.91 -11.71 -0.36
C GLY A 55 -1.57 -10.93 0.89
N LEU A 56 -1.51 -9.61 0.78
CA LEU A 56 -1.09 -8.78 1.90
C LEU A 56 -2.24 -8.11 2.63
N ILE A 57 -3.36 -7.91 1.95
CA ILE A 57 -4.56 -7.35 2.56
C ILE A 57 -5.78 -8.11 2.06
N SER A 58 -6.90 -7.90 2.74
CA SER A 58 -8.16 -8.47 2.32
C SER A 58 -8.65 -7.75 1.07
N ASP A 59 -9.68 -8.29 0.44
CA ASP A 59 -10.24 -7.72 -0.78
C ASP A 59 -10.79 -6.33 -0.48
N PRO A 60 -10.30 -5.29 -1.14
CA PRO A 60 -10.78 -3.94 -0.89
C PRO A 60 -12.16 -3.66 -1.48
N VAL A 61 -12.64 -4.54 -2.34
CA VAL A 61 -13.97 -4.37 -2.93
C VAL A 61 -15.02 -4.69 -1.87
N GLY A 62 -16.03 -3.87 -1.77
CA GLY A 62 -17.10 -4.13 -0.82
C GLY A 62 -17.47 -2.87 -0.07
N LYS A 63 -18.41 -3.01 0.83
CA LYS A 63 -18.96 -1.86 1.54
C LYS A 63 -18.16 -1.44 2.74
N ALA A 64 -17.30 -2.30 3.24
CA ALA A 64 -16.51 -1.95 4.41
C ALA A 64 -15.53 -0.83 4.07
N ARG A 65 -15.30 0.05 5.00
CA ARG A 65 -14.40 1.17 4.78
C ARG A 65 -12.96 0.85 5.08
N SER A 66 -12.70 -0.32 5.63
CA SER A 66 -11.34 -0.69 5.97
C SER A 66 -11.02 -2.03 5.37
N VAL A 67 -9.73 -2.33 5.32
CA VAL A 67 -9.25 -3.64 4.89
C VAL A 67 -8.52 -4.27 6.06
N TRP A 68 -8.38 -5.59 6.01
CA TRP A 68 -7.60 -6.31 7.01
C TRP A 68 -6.24 -6.60 6.43
N PHE A 69 -5.23 -6.52 7.27
CA PHE A 69 -3.91 -7.01 6.87
C PHE A 69 -3.88 -8.51 7.11
N THR A 70 -3.28 -9.24 6.20
CA THR A 70 -2.94 -10.63 6.48
C THR A 70 -1.74 -10.63 7.43
N ASP A 71 -1.40 -11.76 8.01
CA ASP A 71 -0.21 -11.83 8.85
C ASP A 71 1.02 -11.42 8.07
N GLU A 72 1.13 -11.87 6.85
CA GLU A 72 2.24 -11.50 5.99
C GLU A 72 2.21 -9.99 5.72
N GLY A 73 1.03 -9.44 5.51
CA GLY A 73 0.89 -8.02 5.27
C GLY A 73 1.30 -7.17 6.46
N LEU A 74 0.97 -7.62 7.67
CA LEU A 74 1.37 -6.90 8.86
C LEU A 74 2.88 -6.86 8.98
N GLU A 75 3.50 -8.01 8.80
CA GLU A 75 4.95 -8.08 8.92
C GLU A 75 5.64 -7.26 7.85
N LYS A 76 5.20 -7.40 6.62
CA LYS A 76 5.82 -6.68 5.52
C LYS A 76 5.60 -5.18 5.64
N SER A 77 4.44 -4.76 6.10
CA SER A 77 4.15 -3.34 6.24
C SER A 77 5.07 -2.71 7.28
N GLU A 78 5.36 -3.43 8.35
CA GLU A 78 6.26 -2.91 9.34
C GLU A 78 7.67 -2.76 8.79
N GLN A 79 8.15 -3.77 8.09
CA GLN A 79 9.46 -3.71 7.50
C GLN A 79 9.57 -2.57 6.51
N LEU A 80 8.57 -2.41 5.67
CA LEU A 80 8.59 -1.37 4.67
C LEU A 80 8.49 0.02 5.27
N LEU A 81 7.72 0.17 6.33
CA LEU A 81 7.59 1.46 6.98
C LEU A 81 8.95 1.93 7.49
N HIS A 82 9.69 1.04 8.12
CA HIS A 82 11.02 1.39 8.60
C HIS A 82 12.00 1.59 7.45
N GLN A 83 11.90 0.74 6.43
CA GLN A 83 12.82 0.78 5.32
C GLN A 83 12.66 2.05 4.48
N LEU A 84 11.42 2.43 4.22
CA LEU A 84 11.16 3.57 3.34
C LEU A 84 11.12 4.89 4.06
N PHE A 85 10.69 4.89 5.32
CA PHE A 85 10.41 6.13 6.03
C PHE A 85 11.11 6.26 7.37
N GLY A 86 11.91 5.32 7.76
CA GLY A 86 12.64 5.38 9.01
C GLY A 86 13.76 6.40 8.93
N LYS A 87 14.03 7.05 10.04
CA LYS A 87 15.13 7.98 10.11
C LYS A 87 16.37 7.29 10.61
N LEU A 88 17.39 7.30 9.79
CA LEU A 88 18.61 6.61 10.16
C LEU A 88 19.37 7.29 11.27
N SER A 89 19.38 8.60 11.25
CA SER A 89 20.20 9.30 12.18
C SER A 89 19.71 9.21 13.61
N ASP A 90 18.47 8.86 13.74
CA ASP A 90 17.94 8.83 15.05
C ASP A 90 18.40 7.70 15.86
N ARG A 91 19.09 6.83 15.23
CA ARG A 91 19.40 5.77 15.83
C ARG A 91 20.48 5.88 16.55
N THR A 92 21.09 6.61 16.42
CA THR A 92 22.29 6.58 17.10
C THR A 92 22.21 6.88 18.51
#